data_14c28098f294fff20adbafa0b5325d10
#
_entry.id   14c28098f294fff20adbafa0b5325d10
#
_cell.length_a   1.000
_cell.length_b   1.000
_cell.length_c   1.000
_cell.angle_alpha   90.00
_cell.angle_beta   90.00
_cell.angle_gamma   90.00
#
_symmetry.space_group_name_H-M   'P 1'
#
loop_
_entity.id
_entity.type
_entity.pdbx_description
1 polymer ?
#
loop_
_entity_poly.entity_id
_entity_poly.type
_entity_poly.pdbx_seq_one_letter_code
_entity_poly.pdbx_strand_id
1 'polypeptide(L)'
;MTIEKFCDKKLIEENFKKCVKGYHLINSSPIIEKIWEDLNATVFTSVGIEVLSKSDGSHLPGMDIHCAMGGISNKSGKYANQKKSIDISSYRLTTVCNAKNCGSPQEIIQEINSRKNFDYYSFIIRDDMFSTNQISYDWLLIPSNYLVLDPSSYTWEPTIGKRGKNKDTQVGWNTNEINGCKMSITFSMSSQLWMHINMTDEIKKFIVANALVSNKPCYNYIQISEKLNEL
;
A
#
# COMPACT_ATOMS: atom_id res chain seq x y z
N MET A 1 -6.72 0.31 17.75
CA MET A 1 -5.61 -0.37 18.44
C MET A 1 -4.34 0.10 17.76
N THR A 2 -3.35 0.58 18.49
CA THR A 2 -2.11 1.13 17.91
C THR A 2 -0.97 0.13 18.09
N ILE A 3 0.02 0.15 17.21
CA ILE A 3 1.19 -0.74 17.23
C ILE A 3 1.98 -0.63 18.54
N GLU A 4 1.87 0.50 19.23
CA GLU A 4 2.50 0.78 20.52
C GLU A 4 2.09 -0.19 21.66
N LYS A 5 1.03 -0.97 21.46
CA LYS A 5 0.64 -2.05 22.39
C LYS A 5 1.51 -3.31 22.25
N PHE A 6 2.24 -3.44 21.14
CA PHE A 6 3.00 -4.64 20.82
C PHE A 6 4.51 -4.40 20.85
N CYS A 7 4.97 -3.17 20.67
CA CYS A 7 6.39 -2.84 20.67
C CYS A 7 6.64 -1.37 21.02
N ASP A 8 7.89 -1.06 21.37
CA ASP A 8 8.34 0.32 21.57
C ASP A 8 8.34 1.08 20.23
N LYS A 9 7.66 2.25 20.22
CA LYS A 9 7.53 3.09 19.03
C LYS A 9 8.89 3.54 18.49
N LYS A 10 9.82 3.91 19.35
CA LYS A 10 11.14 4.38 18.95
C LYS A 10 11.93 3.25 18.29
N LEU A 11 11.84 2.05 18.84
CA LEU A 11 12.53 0.87 18.30
C LEU A 11 12.00 0.52 16.90
N ILE A 12 10.68 0.58 16.68
CA ILE A 12 10.11 0.29 15.36
C ILE A 12 10.49 1.37 14.33
N GLU A 13 10.50 2.64 14.71
CA GLU A 13 10.97 3.73 13.85
C GLU A 13 12.45 3.55 13.44
N GLU A 14 13.31 3.20 14.40
CA GLU A 14 14.73 2.97 14.13
C GLU A 14 14.95 1.77 13.19
N ASN A 15 14.25 0.65 13.43
CA ASN A 15 14.41 -0.55 12.62
C ASN A 15 13.80 -0.39 11.22
N PHE A 16 12.67 0.33 11.09
CA PHE A 16 12.16 0.73 9.78
C PHE A 16 13.20 1.53 8.98
N LYS A 17 13.81 2.57 9.60
CA LYS A 17 14.87 3.36 8.95
C LYS A 17 16.06 2.50 8.53
N LYS A 18 16.49 1.56 9.37
CA LYS A 18 17.58 0.62 9.05
C LYS A 18 17.21 -0.28 7.87
N CYS A 19 15.99 -0.85 7.85
CA CYS A 19 15.51 -1.70 6.77
C CYS A 19 15.45 -0.95 5.43
N VAL A 20 14.83 0.24 5.40
CA VAL A 20 14.73 1.07 4.20
C VAL A 20 16.13 1.47 3.70
N LYS A 21 17.01 1.90 4.60
CA LYS A 21 18.42 2.22 4.26
C LYS A 21 19.14 1.00 3.72
N GLY A 22 19.01 -0.16 4.37
CA GLY A 22 19.61 -1.42 3.94
C GLY A 22 19.22 -1.81 2.51
N TYR A 23 17.94 -1.71 2.18
CA TYR A 23 17.45 -1.93 0.81
C TYR A 23 18.14 -0.99 -0.19
N HIS A 24 18.21 0.30 0.10
CA HIS A 24 18.79 1.31 -0.78
C HIS A 24 20.32 1.35 -0.80
N LEU A 25 21.02 0.57 0.01
CA LEU A 25 22.46 0.41 -0.13
C LEU A 25 22.86 -0.18 -1.49
N ILE A 26 22.02 -1.04 -2.06
CA ILE A 26 22.27 -1.77 -3.30
C ILE A 26 21.19 -1.56 -4.37
N ASN A 27 20.03 -0.97 -4.02
CA ASN A 27 18.91 -0.81 -4.94
C ASN A 27 18.59 0.68 -5.16
N SER A 28 18.55 1.10 -6.43
CA SER A 28 18.07 2.44 -6.83
C SER A 28 16.55 2.48 -7.02
N SER A 29 15.93 1.32 -7.27
CA SER A 29 14.49 1.22 -7.49
C SER A 29 13.72 1.48 -6.21
N PRO A 30 12.57 2.17 -6.27
CA PRO A 30 11.72 2.36 -5.11
C PRO A 30 11.21 1.03 -4.56
N ILE A 31 10.91 1.01 -3.26
CA ILE A 31 10.25 -0.12 -2.59
C ILE A 31 8.84 -0.25 -3.17
N ILE A 32 8.55 -1.40 -3.77
CA ILE A 32 7.24 -1.80 -4.28
C ILE A 32 6.57 -2.79 -3.31
N GLU A 33 5.30 -3.11 -3.52
CA GLU A 33 4.49 -3.96 -2.64
C GLU A 33 5.20 -5.25 -2.24
N LYS A 34 5.68 -6.04 -3.22
CA LYS A 34 6.38 -7.31 -2.95
C LYS A 34 7.63 -7.16 -2.07
N ILE A 35 8.41 -6.10 -2.29
CA ILE A 35 9.58 -5.81 -1.45
C ILE A 35 9.14 -5.36 -0.05
N TRP A 36 8.04 -4.60 0.02
CA TRP A 36 7.51 -4.14 1.29
C TRP A 36 7.02 -5.30 2.17
N GLU A 37 6.44 -6.33 1.61
CA GLU A 37 6.06 -7.55 2.34
C GLU A 37 7.25 -8.14 3.11
N ASP A 38 8.41 -8.26 2.46
CA ASP A 38 9.62 -8.80 3.07
C ASP A 38 10.22 -7.86 4.13
N LEU A 39 10.32 -6.57 3.81
CA LEU A 39 10.85 -5.57 4.73
C LEU A 39 9.95 -5.39 5.96
N ASN A 40 8.63 -5.40 5.77
CA ASN A 40 7.67 -5.26 6.86
C ASN A 40 7.73 -6.44 7.83
N ALA A 41 7.80 -7.67 7.33
CA ALA A 41 8.01 -8.87 8.15
C ALA A 41 9.33 -8.78 8.93
N THR A 42 10.41 -8.32 8.28
CA THR A 42 11.72 -8.10 8.91
C THR A 42 11.64 -7.08 10.03
N VAL A 43 10.94 -5.94 9.80
CA VAL A 43 10.75 -4.92 10.84
C VAL A 43 9.96 -5.49 12.02
N PHE A 44 8.84 -6.20 11.79
CA PHE A 44 8.06 -6.82 12.86
C PHE A 44 8.91 -7.78 13.71
N THR A 45 9.61 -8.71 13.06
CA THR A 45 10.48 -9.67 13.77
C THR A 45 11.56 -8.96 14.57
N SER A 46 12.16 -7.90 14.02
CA SER A 46 13.26 -7.17 14.68
C SER A 46 12.84 -6.40 15.94
N VAL A 47 11.55 -6.16 16.11
CA VAL A 47 10.97 -5.48 17.30
C VAL A 47 10.22 -6.43 18.22
N GLY A 48 10.36 -7.75 18.01
CA GLY A 48 9.75 -8.78 18.84
C GLY A 48 8.28 -9.09 18.52
N ILE A 49 7.74 -8.57 17.41
CA ILE A 49 6.42 -8.98 16.93
C ILE A 49 6.58 -10.28 16.15
N GLU A 50 6.04 -11.37 16.70
CA GLU A 50 6.13 -12.68 16.07
C GLU A 50 5.38 -12.72 14.74
N VAL A 51 6.07 -13.12 13.67
CA VAL A 51 5.51 -13.38 12.35
C VAL A 51 5.21 -14.87 12.25
N LEU A 52 3.93 -15.21 12.25
CA LEU A 52 3.43 -16.60 12.26
C LEU A 52 3.47 -17.23 10.86
N SER A 53 3.13 -16.44 9.84
CA SER A 53 3.21 -16.86 8.43
C SER A 53 3.31 -15.66 7.48
N LYS A 54 3.85 -15.93 6.29
CA LYS A 54 3.86 -15.01 5.14
C LYS A 54 3.21 -15.71 3.97
N SER A 55 2.58 -14.95 3.07
CA SER A 55 2.10 -15.50 1.80
C SER A 55 3.30 -15.90 0.91
N ASP A 56 3.32 -17.12 0.42
CA ASP A 56 4.40 -17.65 -0.45
C ASP A 56 4.32 -17.14 -1.90
N GLY A 57 3.83 -15.93 -2.12
CA GLY A 57 3.62 -15.38 -3.47
C GLY A 57 2.51 -16.08 -4.26
N SER A 58 1.78 -17.01 -3.67
CA SER A 58 0.52 -17.50 -4.21
C SER A 58 -0.47 -16.34 -4.14
N HIS A 59 -1.24 -16.15 -5.21
CA HIS A 59 -2.27 -15.10 -5.31
C HIS A 59 -3.45 -15.34 -4.35
N LEU A 60 -3.15 -15.66 -3.09
CA LEU A 60 -4.17 -15.75 -2.05
C LEU A 60 -4.66 -14.33 -1.77
N PRO A 61 -5.95 -14.09 -1.87
CA PRO A 61 -6.49 -12.76 -1.71
C PRO A 61 -6.35 -12.28 -0.26
N GLY A 62 -5.84 -11.08 -0.11
CA GLY A 62 -6.01 -10.25 1.08
C GLY A 62 -4.82 -10.20 2.02
N MET A 63 -4.59 -11.21 2.84
CA MET A 63 -3.56 -11.20 3.89
C MET A 63 -2.19 -11.61 3.34
N ASP A 64 -1.18 -10.75 3.53
CA ASP A 64 0.20 -10.99 3.11
C ASP A 64 1.08 -11.49 4.27
N ILE A 65 0.82 -11.01 5.49
CA ILE A 65 1.51 -11.42 6.72
C ILE A 65 0.49 -11.73 7.80
N HIS A 66 0.67 -12.86 8.50
CA HIS A 66 -0.02 -13.15 9.76
C HIS A 66 0.98 -13.02 10.91
N CYS A 67 0.71 -12.16 11.87
CA CYS A 67 1.58 -11.89 13.01
C CYS A 67 0.80 -11.79 14.32
N ALA A 68 1.48 -11.60 15.44
CA ALA A 68 0.86 -11.47 16.76
C ALA A 68 -0.16 -10.33 16.88
N MET A 69 -0.15 -9.36 15.96
CA MET A 69 -1.15 -8.28 15.90
C MET A 69 -2.40 -8.65 15.10
N GLY A 70 -2.37 -9.74 14.33
CA GLY A 70 -3.40 -10.16 13.38
C GLY A 70 -2.90 -10.20 11.93
N GLY A 71 -3.84 -10.24 11.00
CA GLY A 71 -3.56 -10.25 9.56
C GLY A 71 -3.19 -8.87 9.02
N ILE A 72 -2.18 -8.81 8.16
CA ILE A 72 -1.68 -7.58 7.54
C ILE A 72 -1.78 -7.71 6.02
N SER A 73 -2.34 -6.71 5.36
CA SER A 73 -2.25 -6.55 3.90
C SER A 73 -1.30 -5.41 3.55
N ASN A 74 -0.22 -5.75 2.85
CA ASN A 74 0.81 -4.79 2.46
C ASN A 74 0.46 -4.14 1.12
N LYS A 75 0.62 -2.84 1.04
CA LYS A 75 0.42 -2.09 -0.20
C LYS A 75 1.50 -1.02 -0.34
N SER A 76 1.85 -0.72 -1.58
CA SER A 76 2.72 0.40 -1.88
C SER A 76 1.96 1.51 -2.60
N GLY A 77 2.31 2.75 -2.31
CA GLY A 77 1.70 3.90 -2.92
C GLY A 77 2.69 5.05 -3.13
N LYS A 78 2.17 6.12 -3.72
CA LYS A 78 2.92 7.33 -3.96
C LYS A 78 2.13 8.54 -3.47
N TYR A 79 2.84 9.51 -2.91
CA TYR A 79 2.26 10.81 -2.65
C TYR A 79 1.87 11.52 -3.95
N ALA A 80 0.70 12.14 -3.94
CA ALA A 80 0.18 13.02 -4.97
C ALA A 80 -0.13 14.41 -4.38
N ASN A 81 -0.37 15.39 -5.25
CA ASN A 81 -0.82 16.73 -4.86
C ASN A 81 0.06 17.37 -3.76
N GLN A 82 1.38 17.32 -3.90
CA GLN A 82 2.32 17.91 -2.92
C GLN A 82 2.14 17.30 -1.51
N LYS A 83 2.04 15.99 -1.41
CA LYS A 83 1.80 15.21 -0.17
C LYS A 83 0.43 15.42 0.49
N LYS A 84 -0.53 15.98 -0.22
CA LYS A 84 -1.90 16.14 0.30
C LYS A 84 -2.76 14.89 0.17
N SER A 85 -2.40 13.99 -0.75
CA SER A 85 -3.11 12.72 -0.96
C SER A 85 -2.14 11.60 -1.31
N ILE A 86 -2.62 10.37 -1.18
CA ILE A 86 -1.93 9.16 -1.61
C ILE A 86 -2.84 8.36 -2.52
N ASP A 87 -2.25 7.77 -3.57
CA ASP A 87 -2.94 6.89 -4.50
C ASP A 87 -2.39 5.47 -4.33
N ILE A 88 -3.26 4.54 -4.00
CA ILE A 88 -2.93 3.14 -3.74
C ILE A 88 -3.75 2.25 -4.65
N SER A 89 -3.08 1.41 -5.44
CA SER A 89 -3.73 0.32 -6.16
C SER A 89 -3.98 -0.86 -5.22
N SER A 90 -5.13 -1.49 -5.33
CA SER A 90 -5.51 -2.60 -4.49
C SER A 90 -5.99 -3.80 -5.34
N TYR A 91 -7.23 -4.21 -5.21
CA TYR A 91 -7.74 -5.42 -5.85
C TYR A 91 -7.90 -5.30 -7.37
N ARG A 92 -7.62 -6.39 -8.09
CA ARG A 92 -8.09 -6.57 -9.48
C ARG A 92 -9.46 -7.23 -9.45
N LEU A 93 -10.43 -6.58 -10.07
CA LEU A 93 -11.86 -6.95 -10.02
C LEU A 93 -12.40 -7.42 -11.38
N THR A 94 -11.52 -7.93 -12.25
CA THR A 94 -11.88 -8.38 -13.62
C THR A 94 -12.93 -9.48 -13.64
N THR A 95 -13.06 -10.25 -12.57
CA THR A 95 -14.07 -11.31 -12.41
C THR A 95 -15.47 -10.77 -12.22
N VAL A 96 -15.61 -9.59 -11.60
CA VAL A 96 -16.92 -8.98 -11.29
C VAL A 96 -17.24 -7.75 -12.12
N CYS A 97 -16.22 -7.04 -12.64
CA CYS A 97 -16.44 -5.89 -13.52
C CYS A 97 -15.34 -5.73 -14.57
N ASN A 98 -15.74 -5.41 -15.80
CA ASN A 98 -14.85 -5.14 -16.93
C ASN A 98 -15.63 -4.44 -18.05
N ALA A 99 -14.98 -4.10 -19.17
CA ALA A 99 -15.60 -3.38 -20.30
C ALA A 99 -16.76 -4.15 -20.98
N LYS A 100 -16.85 -5.49 -20.81
CA LYS A 100 -17.94 -6.31 -21.38
C LYS A 100 -19.07 -6.56 -20.38
N ASN A 101 -18.72 -6.62 -19.10
CA ASN A 101 -19.65 -6.77 -18.00
C ASN A 101 -19.28 -5.74 -16.92
N CYS A 102 -20.03 -4.66 -16.88
CA CYS A 102 -19.74 -3.55 -15.96
C CYS A 102 -19.91 -3.91 -14.47
N GLY A 103 -20.61 -5.01 -14.18
CA GLY A 103 -20.96 -5.39 -12.82
C GLY A 103 -21.91 -4.42 -12.12
N SER A 104 -22.19 -4.69 -10.87
CA SER A 104 -22.97 -3.81 -10.01
C SER A 104 -22.15 -3.37 -8.79
N PRO A 105 -22.50 -2.24 -8.13
CA PRO A 105 -21.89 -1.83 -6.88
C PRO A 105 -21.92 -2.92 -5.81
N GLN A 106 -23.02 -3.67 -5.71
CA GLN A 106 -23.20 -4.73 -4.73
C GLN A 106 -22.23 -5.88 -4.96
N GLU A 107 -22.07 -6.36 -6.20
CA GLU A 107 -21.11 -7.41 -6.56
C GLU A 107 -19.65 -6.96 -6.30
N ILE A 108 -19.33 -5.70 -6.64
CA ILE A 108 -18.01 -5.12 -6.41
C ILE A 108 -17.69 -5.08 -4.90
N ILE A 109 -18.61 -4.55 -4.09
CA ILE A 109 -18.43 -4.46 -2.64
C ILE A 109 -18.31 -5.86 -2.02
N GLN A 110 -19.17 -6.80 -2.45
CA GLN A 110 -19.12 -8.18 -1.98
C GLN A 110 -17.78 -8.84 -2.29
N GLU A 111 -17.27 -8.67 -3.51
CA GLU A 111 -15.98 -9.22 -3.93
C GLU A 111 -14.82 -8.62 -3.13
N ILE A 112 -14.79 -7.31 -2.91
CA ILE A 112 -13.75 -6.66 -2.09
C ILE A 112 -13.81 -7.19 -0.66
N ASN A 113 -14.99 -7.25 -0.06
CA ASN A 113 -15.17 -7.70 1.32
C ASN A 113 -14.85 -9.19 1.50
N SER A 114 -15.12 -10.04 0.49
CA SER A 114 -14.75 -11.46 0.55
C SER A 114 -13.24 -11.71 0.60
N ARG A 115 -12.45 -10.76 0.08
CA ARG A 115 -10.97 -10.81 0.10
C ARG A 115 -10.35 -10.11 1.31
N LYS A 116 -11.17 -9.47 2.14
CA LYS A 116 -10.71 -8.66 3.28
C LYS A 116 -10.58 -9.53 4.53
N ASN A 117 -9.65 -10.50 4.48
CA ASN A 117 -9.36 -11.47 5.54
C ASN A 117 -8.18 -11.05 6.42
N PHE A 118 -7.99 -9.75 6.63
CA PHE A 118 -6.90 -9.16 7.41
C PHE A 118 -7.41 -8.00 8.29
N ASP A 119 -6.64 -7.68 9.33
CA ASP A 119 -7.00 -6.69 10.34
C ASP A 119 -6.47 -5.30 10.00
N TYR A 120 -5.33 -5.20 9.31
CA TYR A 120 -4.66 -3.94 9.00
C TYR A 120 -4.18 -3.87 7.56
N TYR A 121 -4.28 -2.68 6.98
CA TYR A 121 -3.46 -2.28 5.84
C TYR A 121 -2.13 -1.72 6.34
N SER A 122 -1.04 -2.18 5.76
CA SER A 122 0.31 -1.67 5.94
C SER A 122 0.75 -0.99 4.65
N PHE A 123 0.68 0.33 4.61
CA PHE A 123 1.02 1.12 3.43
C PHE A 123 2.44 1.65 3.52
N ILE A 124 3.30 1.36 2.52
CA ILE A 124 4.54 2.09 2.30
C ILE A 124 4.31 3.15 1.23
N ILE A 125 4.41 4.41 1.61
CA ILE A 125 4.12 5.55 0.73
C ILE A 125 5.40 6.31 0.45
N ARG A 126 5.72 6.47 -0.82
CA ARG A 126 6.93 7.18 -1.24
C ARG A 126 6.65 8.57 -1.76
N ASP A 127 7.66 9.42 -1.63
CA ASP A 127 7.79 10.69 -2.33
C ASP A 127 9.17 10.77 -2.99
N ASP A 128 9.19 10.88 -4.32
CA ASP A 128 10.43 10.96 -5.11
C ASP A 128 10.92 12.41 -5.15
N MET A 129 11.98 12.70 -4.43
CA MET A 129 12.58 14.03 -4.34
C MET A 129 13.69 14.19 -5.41
N PHE A 130 13.28 14.38 -6.66
CA PHE A 130 14.19 14.38 -7.81
C PHE A 130 15.32 15.41 -7.71
N SER A 131 15.06 16.59 -7.15
CA SER A 131 16.06 17.66 -7.00
C SER A 131 17.24 17.29 -6.09
N THR A 132 17.01 16.40 -5.12
CA THR A 132 18.03 15.98 -4.14
C THR A 132 18.51 14.55 -4.34
N ASN A 133 18.00 13.84 -5.35
CA ASN A 133 18.22 12.40 -5.54
C ASN A 133 17.91 11.60 -4.26
N GLN A 134 16.80 11.92 -3.62
CA GLN A 134 16.33 11.24 -2.40
C GLN A 134 14.93 10.68 -2.61
N ILE A 135 14.59 9.68 -1.81
CA ILE A 135 13.23 9.17 -1.67
C ILE A 135 12.88 9.23 -0.19
N SER A 136 11.74 9.85 0.13
CA SER A 136 11.16 9.71 1.46
C SER A 136 10.10 8.60 1.45
N TYR A 137 10.01 7.88 2.56
CA TYR A 137 9.01 6.87 2.80
C TYR A 137 8.29 7.16 4.10
N ASP A 138 6.95 7.07 4.06
CA ASP A 138 6.12 7.00 5.25
C ASP A 138 5.46 5.62 5.32
N TRP A 139 5.51 4.99 6.48
CA TRP A 139 4.81 3.76 6.76
C TRP A 139 3.55 4.06 7.57
N LEU A 140 2.39 3.73 7.00
CA LEU A 140 1.10 3.84 7.68
C LEU A 140 0.56 2.45 8.00
N LEU A 141 0.02 2.29 9.21
CA LEU A 141 -0.70 1.08 9.62
C LEU A 141 -2.13 1.45 9.99
N ILE A 142 -3.08 1.12 9.12
CA ILE A 142 -4.48 1.56 9.22
C ILE A 142 -5.38 0.34 9.42
N PRO A 143 -6.30 0.33 10.42
CA PRO A 143 -7.28 -0.75 10.55
C PRO A 143 -8.06 -0.96 9.27
N SER A 144 -8.26 -2.22 8.86
CA SER A 144 -8.91 -2.55 7.59
C SER A 144 -10.37 -2.09 7.52
N ASN A 145 -11.01 -1.93 8.67
CA ASN A 145 -12.39 -1.43 8.82
C ASN A 145 -12.48 0.09 9.02
N TYR A 146 -11.38 0.83 8.82
CA TYR A 146 -11.42 2.29 8.92
C TYR A 146 -12.32 2.86 7.82
N LEU A 147 -13.21 3.80 8.18
CA LEU A 147 -14.33 4.29 7.36
C LEU A 147 -13.94 4.58 5.88
N VAL A 148 -12.84 5.29 5.66
CA VAL A 148 -12.43 5.67 4.30
C VAL A 148 -11.78 4.53 3.50
N LEU A 149 -11.54 3.38 4.12
CA LEU A 149 -11.03 2.15 3.48
C LEU A 149 -12.13 1.09 3.33
N ASP A 150 -13.35 1.39 3.75
CA ASP A 150 -14.50 0.50 3.60
C ASP A 150 -15.31 0.86 2.34
N PRO A 151 -15.32 0.01 1.30
CA PRO A 151 -16.05 0.26 0.07
C PRO A 151 -17.57 0.36 0.28
N SER A 152 -18.09 -0.24 1.37
CA SER A 152 -19.51 -0.19 1.72
C SER A 152 -19.96 1.19 2.23
N SER A 153 -19.01 2.03 2.65
CA SER A 153 -19.29 3.39 3.13
C SER A 153 -19.61 4.37 2.01
N TYR A 154 -19.30 3.99 0.77
CA TYR A 154 -19.39 4.87 -0.40
C TYR A 154 -20.62 4.59 -1.27
N THR A 155 -21.10 5.64 -1.95
CA THR A 155 -22.03 5.52 -3.07
C THR A 155 -21.22 5.38 -4.36
N TRP A 156 -21.48 4.31 -5.10
CA TRP A 156 -20.79 4.01 -6.35
C TRP A 156 -21.58 4.48 -7.55
N GLU A 157 -20.90 5.16 -8.48
CA GLU A 157 -21.50 5.69 -9.70
C GLU A 157 -20.70 5.24 -10.94
N PRO A 158 -21.38 4.94 -12.07
CA PRO A 158 -20.69 4.56 -13.29
C PRO A 158 -19.87 5.71 -13.85
N THR A 159 -18.63 5.43 -14.25
CA THR A 159 -17.80 6.39 -14.99
C THR A 159 -18.07 6.24 -16.48
N ILE A 160 -18.56 7.31 -17.11
CA ILE A 160 -18.86 7.34 -18.54
C ILE A 160 -17.68 7.94 -19.32
N GLY A 161 -17.29 7.29 -20.38
CA GLY A 161 -16.24 7.76 -21.29
C GLY A 161 -16.65 9.04 -22.01
N LYS A 162 -15.73 10.02 -22.06
CA LYS A 162 -16.01 11.35 -22.61
C LYS A 162 -15.50 11.54 -24.05
N ARG A 163 -14.60 10.66 -24.54
CA ARG A 163 -13.90 10.85 -25.83
C ARG A 163 -13.59 9.51 -26.52
N GLY A 164 -13.36 9.59 -27.84
CA GLY A 164 -12.92 8.48 -28.68
C GLY A 164 -13.92 7.33 -28.74
N LYS A 165 -13.43 6.11 -28.95
CA LYS A 165 -14.25 4.88 -29.08
C LYS A 165 -15.07 4.52 -27.83
N ASN A 166 -14.73 5.07 -26.70
CA ASN A 166 -15.40 4.81 -25.42
C ASN A 166 -16.37 5.93 -25.05
N LYS A 167 -16.65 6.89 -25.97
CA LYS A 167 -17.62 7.96 -25.70
C LYS A 167 -19.00 7.35 -25.41
N ASP A 168 -19.65 7.88 -24.39
CA ASP A 168 -20.98 7.48 -23.91
C ASP A 168 -21.11 6.00 -23.49
N THR A 169 -19.97 5.31 -23.26
CA THR A 169 -19.93 3.95 -22.70
C THR A 169 -19.39 3.97 -21.29
N GLN A 170 -19.77 3.00 -20.45
CA GLN A 170 -19.20 2.86 -19.13
C GLN A 170 -17.75 2.34 -19.22
N VAL A 171 -16.82 3.03 -18.57
CA VAL A 171 -15.37 2.73 -18.58
C VAL A 171 -14.82 2.40 -17.20
N GLY A 172 -15.65 2.43 -16.17
CA GLY A 172 -15.27 2.16 -14.80
C GLY A 172 -16.35 2.52 -13.80
N TRP A 173 -15.91 2.63 -12.55
CA TRP A 173 -16.73 3.07 -11.42
C TRP A 173 -15.97 4.14 -10.62
N ASN A 174 -16.70 5.10 -10.07
CA ASN A 174 -16.19 6.07 -9.11
C ASN A 174 -17.11 6.10 -7.88
N THR A 175 -16.60 6.65 -6.78
CA THR A 175 -17.41 6.90 -5.59
C THR A 175 -17.58 8.40 -5.33
N ASN A 176 -18.57 8.74 -4.50
CA ASN A 176 -18.58 10.02 -3.80
C ASN A 176 -17.31 10.18 -2.93
N GLU A 177 -17.14 11.34 -2.33
CA GLU A 177 -16.04 11.62 -1.42
C GLU A 177 -16.48 11.55 0.05
N ILE A 178 -15.64 10.94 0.90
CA ILE A 178 -15.79 10.95 2.36
C ILE A 178 -14.46 11.47 2.94
N ASN A 179 -14.51 12.60 3.62
CA ASN A 179 -13.32 13.28 4.17
C ASN A 179 -12.21 13.53 3.12
N GLY A 180 -12.61 13.83 1.87
CA GLY A 180 -11.72 14.01 0.74
C GLY A 180 -11.11 12.72 0.17
N CYS A 181 -11.52 11.55 0.69
CA CYS A 181 -11.12 10.24 0.19
C CYS A 181 -12.18 9.68 -0.75
N LYS A 182 -11.76 8.91 -1.75
CA LYS A 182 -12.64 8.23 -2.71
C LYS A 182 -12.02 6.96 -3.25
N MET A 183 -12.83 6.15 -3.90
CA MET A 183 -12.38 4.96 -4.63
C MET A 183 -12.75 5.06 -6.11
N SER A 184 -11.98 4.40 -6.96
CA SER A 184 -12.29 4.30 -8.38
C SER A 184 -11.85 2.96 -8.97
N ILE A 185 -12.50 2.53 -10.05
CA ILE A 185 -12.14 1.36 -10.83
C ILE A 185 -12.09 1.78 -12.29
N THR A 186 -11.00 1.44 -13.00
CA THR A 186 -10.86 1.72 -14.43
C THR A 186 -10.75 0.42 -15.19
N PHE A 187 -11.69 0.12 -16.08
CA PHE A 187 -11.75 -1.16 -16.81
C PHE A 187 -10.54 -1.41 -17.69
N SER A 188 -9.99 -0.37 -18.32
CA SER A 188 -8.80 -0.46 -19.17
C SER A 188 -7.51 -0.82 -18.41
N MET A 189 -7.52 -0.74 -17.09
CA MET A 189 -6.40 -1.08 -16.20
C MET A 189 -6.65 -2.38 -15.43
N SER A 190 -7.19 -3.39 -16.09
CA SER A 190 -7.55 -4.69 -15.48
C SER A 190 -8.53 -4.54 -14.30
N SER A 191 -9.46 -3.60 -14.43
CA SER A 191 -10.45 -3.28 -13.38
C SER A 191 -9.81 -3.14 -11.98
N GLN A 192 -8.68 -2.44 -11.96
CA GLN A 192 -7.93 -2.19 -10.74
C GLN A 192 -8.72 -1.23 -9.83
N LEU A 193 -8.91 -1.63 -8.58
CA LEU A 193 -9.40 -0.72 -7.55
C LEU A 193 -8.28 0.24 -7.14
N TRP A 194 -8.60 1.53 -7.17
CA TRP A 194 -7.75 2.59 -6.67
C TRP A 194 -8.38 3.23 -5.43
N MET A 195 -7.59 3.38 -4.39
CA MET A 195 -7.93 4.15 -3.21
C MET A 195 -7.20 5.49 -3.26
N HIS A 196 -7.95 6.58 -3.31
CA HIS A 196 -7.44 7.95 -3.27
C HIS A 196 -7.68 8.49 -1.87
N ILE A 197 -6.65 8.56 -1.05
CA ILE A 197 -6.75 8.88 0.37
C ILE A 197 -6.18 10.27 0.61
N ASN A 198 -7.01 11.20 1.09
CA ASN A 198 -6.57 12.53 1.50
C ASN A 198 -5.82 12.44 2.85
N MET A 199 -4.62 13.03 2.90
CA MET A 199 -3.74 13.01 4.08
C MET A 199 -4.20 14.03 5.13
N THR A 200 -5.41 13.81 5.65
CA THR A 200 -5.95 14.58 6.79
C THR A 200 -5.13 14.31 8.06
N ASP A 201 -5.28 15.16 9.07
CA ASP A 201 -4.60 14.97 10.35
C ASP A 201 -5.04 13.65 11.04
N GLU A 202 -6.26 13.18 10.76
CA GLU A 202 -6.73 11.87 11.24
C GLU A 202 -5.98 10.71 10.56
N ILE A 203 -5.74 10.78 9.25
CA ILE A 203 -4.95 9.76 8.53
C ILE A 203 -3.48 9.80 8.95
N LYS A 204 -2.91 10.98 9.17
CA LYS A 204 -1.52 11.11 9.62
C LYS A 204 -1.25 10.46 10.99
N LYS A 205 -2.26 10.32 11.85
CA LYS A 205 -2.13 9.59 13.14
C LYS A 205 -1.75 8.11 12.96
N PHE A 206 -2.00 7.54 11.78
CA PHE A 206 -1.62 6.16 11.45
C PHE A 206 -0.18 6.03 10.92
N ILE A 207 0.57 7.12 10.81
CA ILE A 207 1.99 7.06 10.44
C ILE A 207 2.76 6.44 11.60
N VAL A 208 3.33 5.26 11.34
CA VAL A 208 4.13 4.49 12.32
C VAL A 208 5.57 4.97 12.30
N ALA A 209 6.14 5.16 11.09
CA ALA A 209 7.54 5.54 10.92
C ALA A 209 7.75 6.28 9.60
N ASN A 210 8.87 6.99 9.51
CA ASN A 210 9.32 7.62 8.27
C ASN A 210 10.81 7.38 8.03
N ALA A 211 11.24 7.41 6.77
CA ALA A 211 12.64 7.29 6.38
C ALA A 211 12.94 8.19 5.19
N LEU A 212 14.14 8.76 5.17
CA LEU A 212 14.69 9.52 4.03
C LEU A 212 16.00 8.85 3.61
N VAL A 213 16.13 8.50 2.35
CA VAL A 213 17.29 7.78 1.81
C VAL A 213 17.73 8.36 0.47
N SER A 214 19.01 8.15 0.12
CA SER A 214 19.48 8.41 -1.23
C SER A 214 18.92 7.34 -2.18
N ASN A 215 18.52 7.74 -3.38
CA ASN A 215 18.16 6.79 -4.45
C ASN A 215 19.37 6.33 -5.27
N LYS A 216 20.59 6.75 -4.88
CA LYS A 216 21.84 6.27 -5.48
C LYS A 216 22.41 5.18 -4.58
N PRO A 217 22.52 3.92 -5.06
CA PRO A 217 23.14 2.84 -4.31
C PRO A 217 24.60 3.19 -3.95
N CYS A 218 25.01 2.82 -2.74
CA CYS A 218 26.41 2.98 -2.30
C CYS A 218 27.30 1.83 -2.75
N TYR A 219 26.69 0.66 -2.97
CA TYR A 219 27.39 -0.59 -3.27
C TYR A 219 26.67 -1.37 -4.38
N ASN A 220 27.43 -2.12 -5.17
CA ASN A 220 26.88 -3.20 -5.99
C ASN A 220 26.96 -4.55 -5.23
N TYR A 221 26.38 -5.61 -5.80
CA TYR A 221 26.32 -6.93 -5.16
C TYR A 221 27.71 -7.54 -4.89
N ILE A 222 28.70 -7.27 -5.76
CA ILE A 222 30.07 -7.77 -5.59
C ILE A 222 30.74 -7.08 -4.40
N GLN A 223 30.66 -5.76 -4.33
CA GLN A 223 31.20 -4.96 -3.23
C GLN A 223 30.60 -5.32 -1.87
N ILE A 224 29.30 -5.67 -1.82
CA ILE A 224 28.68 -6.16 -0.58
C ILE A 224 29.26 -7.51 -0.18
N SER A 225 29.45 -8.45 -1.14
CA SER A 225 30.02 -9.77 -0.88
C SER A 225 31.45 -9.66 -0.35
N GLU A 226 32.25 -8.78 -0.93
CA GLU A 226 33.64 -8.50 -0.49
C GLU A 226 33.64 -7.98 0.95
N LYS A 227 32.79 -6.98 1.27
CA LYS A 227 32.69 -6.43 2.64
C LYS A 227 32.23 -7.44 3.69
N LEU A 228 31.35 -8.38 3.32
CA LEU A 228 30.92 -9.44 4.24
C LEU A 228 32.04 -10.45 4.55
N ASN A 229 33.00 -10.64 3.64
CA ASN A 229 34.14 -11.49 3.86
C ASN A 229 35.25 -10.84 4.73
N GLU A 230 35.15 -9.53 4.98
CA GLU A 230 36.05 -8.76 5.86
C GLU A 230 35.52 -8.72 7.32
N LEU A 231 34.32 -9.23 7.62
CA LEU A 231 33.69 -9.32 8.95
C LEU A 231 33.90 -10.70 9.56
#